data_025a3abebb333f83931358b25c10af77
#
_entry.id   025a3abebb333f83931358b25c10af77
#
_cell.length_a   1.000
_cell.length_b   1.000
_cell.length_c   1.000
_cell.angle_alpha   90.00
_cell.angle_beta   90.00
_cell.angle_gamma   90.00
#
_symmetry.space_group_name_H-M   'P 1'
#
loop_
_entity.id
_entity.type
_entity.pdbx_description
1 polymer ?
#
loop_
_entity_poly.entity_id
_entity_poly.type
_entity_poly.pdbx_seq_one_letter_code
_entity_poly.pdbx_strand_id
1 'polypeptide(L)'
;MIRVVLPAHLRTLAQVDGEVQLDLEGEATQRAVLDALETSYPMLRGTIRDHVTHRRRPFVRFFACEQDLSHERPDAPLPDRVVSGVEPFLVVGAIAGG
;
A
#
# COMPACT_ATOMS: atom_id res chain seq x y z
N MET A 1 -13.78 2.75 4.08
CA MET A 1 -12.65 3.56 3.57
C MET A 1 -11.35 3.02 4.13
N ILE A 2 -10.40 2.74 3.27
CA ILE A 2 -9.09 2.24 3.67
C ILE A 2 -8.10 3.40 3.69
N ARG A 3 -7.32 3.50 4.78
CA ARG A 3 -6.30 4.52 4.91
C ARG A 3 -4.94 3.90 4.58
N VAL A 4 -4.19 4.52 3.69
CA VAL A 4 -2.86 4.06 3.29
C VAL A 4 -1.83 5.12 3.67
N VAL A 5 -0.81 4.73 4.41
CA VAL A 5 0.29 5.61 4.76
C VAL A 5 1.49 5.24 3.91
N LEU A 6 1.99 6.19 3.14
CA LEU A 6 3.14 6.02 2.26
C LEU A 6 4.41 6.50 2.94
N PRO A 7 5.57 5.94 2.59
CA PRO A 7 6.84 6.51 3.06
C PRO A 7 7.05 7.91 2.46
N ALA A 8 7.87 8.71 3.13
CA ALA A 8 8.03 10.13 2.79
C ALA A 8 8.36 10.38 1.33
N HIS A 9 9.28 9.61 0.75
CA HIS A 9 9.69 9.82 -0.63
C HIS A 9 8.56 9.53 -1.63
N LEU A 10 7.65 8.61 -1.29
CA LEU A 10 6.50 8.33 -2.14
C LEU A 10 5.40 9.37 -1.94
N ARG A 11 5.26 9.91 -0.73
CA ARG A 11 4.33 11.03 -0.52
C ARG A 11 4.75 12.23 -1.37
N THR A 12 6.04 12.51 -1.40
CA THR A 12 6.57 13.60 -2.23
C THR A 12 6.30 13.34 -3.71
N LEU A 13 6.56 12.13 -4.17
CA LEU A 13 6.34 11.75 -5.57
C LEU A 13 4.87 11.89 -5.97
N ALA A 14 3.96 11.45 -5.11
CA ALA A 14 2.53 11.50 -5.36
C ALA A 14 1.91 12.85 -5.01
N GLN A 15 2.68 13.76 -4.41
CA GLN A 15 2.21 15.07 -3.95
C GLN A 15 1.07 14.96 -2.94
N VAL A 16 1.24 14.06 -1.97
CA VAL A 16 0.27 13.80 -0.91
C VAL A 16 0.85 14.29 0.41
N ASP A 17 0.09 15.08 1.14
CA ASP A 17 0.54 15.64 2.41
C ASP A 17 0.37 14.70 3.60
N GLY A 18 -0.55 13.78 3.52
CA GLY A 18 -0.85 12.87 4.61
C GLY A 18 -1.12 11.48 4.10
N GLU A 19 -2.07 10.80 4.74
CA GLU A 19 -2.46 9.48 4.27
C GLU A 19 -3.38 9.57 3.07
N VAL A 20 -3.37 8.50 2.28
CA VAL A 20 -4.27 8.35 1.15
C VAL A 20 -5.50 7.58 1.62
N GLN A 21 -6.68 8.02 1.21
CA GLN A 21 -7.93 7.35 1.53
C GLN A 21 -8.50 6.73 0.26
N LEU A 22 -8.81 5.45 0.33
CA LEU A 22 -9.29 4.69 -0.81
C LEU A 22 -10.61 4.01 -0.48
N ASP A 23 -11.57 4.13 -1.40
CA ASP A 23 -12.81 3.36 -1.35
C ASP A 23 -12.71 2.25 -2.39
N LEU A 24 -12.77 1.01 -1.92
CA LEU A 24 -12.68 -0.15 -2.79
C LEU A 24 -14.05 -0.72 -3.07
N GLU A 25 -14.24 -1.16 -4.29
CA GLU A 25 -15.39 -1.98 -4.66
C GLU A 25 -14.97 -3.44 -4.56
N GLY A 26 -15.80 -4.27 -3.93
CA GLY A 26 -15.50 -5.66 -3.77
C GLY A 26 -14.59 -5.94 -2.58
N GLU A 27 -13.96 -7.10 -2.59
CA GLU A 27 -13.16 -7.56 -1.46
C GLU A 27 -11.89 -6.73 -1.28
N ALA A 28 -11.62 -6.35 -0.04
CA ALA A 28 -10.42 -5.58 0.28
C ALA A 28 -9.24 -6.53 0.47
N THR A 29 -8.35 -6.52 -0.52
CA THR A 29 -7.12 -7.31 -0.51
C THR A 29 -5.94 -6.38 -0.72
N GLN A 30 -4.75 -6.87 -0.46
CA GLN A 30 -3.52 -6.12 -0.74
C GLN A 30 -3.47 -5.71 -2.22
N ARG A 31 -3.79 -6.65 -3.12
CA ARG A 31 -3.82 -6.37 -4.56
C ARG A 31 -4.80 -5.26 -4.89
N ALA A 32 -6.01 -5.32 -4.33
CA ALA A 32 -7.04 -4.32 -4.60
C ALA A 32 -6.62 -2.94 -4.12
N VAL A 33 -5.99 -2.86 -2.95
CA VAL A 33 -5.50 -1.60 -2.40
C VAL A 33 -4.42 -1.01 -3.32
N LEU A 34 -3.47 -1.82 -3.74
CA LEU A 34 -2.37 -1.34 -4.59
C LEU A 34 -2.85 -0.99 -5.99
N ASP A 35 -3.81 -1.76 -6.54
CA ASP A 35 -4.42 -1.41 -7.83
C ASP A 35 -5.11 -0.05 -7.75
N ALA A 36 -5.89 0.19 -6.71
CA ALA A 36 -6.60 1.45 -6.53
C ALA A 36 -5.62 2.61 -6.32
N LEU A 37 -4.58 2.37 -5.54
CA LEU A 37 -3.55 3.37 -5.29
C LEU A 37 -2.86 3.78 -6.58
N GLU A 38 -2.49 2.82 -7.41
CA GLU A 38 -1.80 3.09 -8.68
C GLU A 38 -2.72 3.70 -9.73
N THR A 39 -4.03 3.42 -9.64
CA THR A 39 -5.00 4.06 -10.50
C THR A 39 -5.16 5.54 -10.16
N SER A 40 -5.21 5.85 -8.87
CA SER A 40 -5.35 7.23 -8.39
C SER A 40 -4.04 8.01 -8.52
N TYR A 41 -2.91 7.34 -8.39
CA TYR A 41 -1.57 7.93 -8.42
C TYR A 41 -0.68 7.15 -9.38
N PRO A 42 -0.86 7.35 -10.71
CA PRO A 42 -0.11 6.55 -11.69
C PRO A 42 1.41 6.65 -11.57
N MET A 43 1.92 7.75 -10.99
CA MET A 43 3.35 7.92 -10.79
C MET A 43 3.93 6.92 -9.78
N LEU A 44 3.08 6.24 -9.02
CA LEU A 44 3.53 5.23 -8.06
C LEU A 44 3.72 3.85 -8.69
N ARG A 45 3.34 3.67 -9.95
CA ARG A 45 3.55 2.39 -10.62
C ARG A 45 5.02 2.05 -10.67
N GLY A 46 5.36 0.82 -10.28
CA GLY A 46 6.73 0.35 -10.26
C GLY A 46 7.52 0.75 -9.03
N THR A 47 6.98 1.59 -8.13
CA THR A 47 7.70 2.03 -6.93
C THR A 47 7.48 1.09 -5.75
N ILE A 48 6.28 0.55 -5.61
CA ILE A 48 5.93 -0.32 -4.49
C ILE A 48 6.01 -1.77 -4.90
N ARG A 49 5.51 -2.06 -6.09
CA ARG A 49 5.57 -3.39 -6.68
C ARG A 49 5.99 -3.27 -8.13
N ASP A 50 6.57 -4.34 -8.66
CA ASP A 50 6.98 -4.39 -10.06
C ASP A 50 5.75 -4.15 -10.95
N HIS A 51 5.87 -3.27 -11.94
CA HIS A 51 4.72 -2.88 -12.77
C HIS A 51 4.30 -3.98 -13.75
N VAL A 52 5.15 -4.97 -13.99
CA VAL A 52 4.85 -6.08 -14.89
C VAL A 52 4.38 -7.30 -14.10
N THR A 53 5.15 -7.72 -13.09
CA THR A 53 4.87 -8.93 -12.32
C THR A 53 3.92 -8.69 -11.15
N HIS A 54 3.79 -7.45 -10.72
CA HIS A 54 3.02 -7.03 -9.54
C HIS A 54 3.57 -7.63 -8.24
N ARG A 55 4.81 -8.05 -8.25
CA ARG A 55 5.47 -8.53 -7.04
C ARG A 55 5.99 -7.34 -6.23
N ARG A 56 5.85 -7.42 -4.91
CA ARG A 56 6.39 -6.43 -3.99
C ARG A 56 7.89 -6.26 -4.24
N ARG A 57 8.33 -5.01 -4.28
CA ARG A 57 9.77 -4.75 -4.47
C ARG A 57 10.56 -5.16 -3.22
N PRO A 58 11.83 -5.57 -3.38
CA PRO A 58 12.59 -6.19 -2.29
C PRO A 58 12.70 -5.39 -1.01
N PHE A 59 12.75 -4.05 -1.11
CA PHE A 59 12.94 -3.22 0.08
C PHE A 59 11.65 -2.55 0.55
N VAL A 60 10.52 -2.97 0.01
CA VAL A 60 9.22 -2.46 0.42
C VAL A 60 8.55 -3.50 1.31
N ARG A 61 7.96 -3.03 2.42
CA ARG A 61 7.22 -3.89 3.33
C ARG A 61 5.84 -3.30 3.61
N PHE A 62 4.91 -4.20 3.93
CA PHE A 62 3.54 -3.82 4.27
C PHE A 62 3.27 -4.19 5.72
N PHE A 63 2.70 -3.25 6.47
CA PHE A 63 2.33 -3.47 7.87
C PHE A 63 0.90 -3.00 8.12
N ALA A 64 0.22 -3.71 9.01
CA ALA A 64 -1.05 -3.27 9.55
C ALA A 64 -1.30 -4.00 10.85
N CYS A 65 -1.98 -3.36 11.80
CA CYS A 65 -2.31 -3.98 13.09
C CYS A 65 -1.07 -4.55 13.79
N GLU A 66 0.06 -3.85 13.68
CA GLU A 66 1.33 -4.24 14.28
C GLU A 66 1.90 -5.56 13.73
N GLN A 67 1.48 -5.96 12.52
CA GLN A 67 1.95 -7.18 11.87
C GLN A 67 2.54 -6.86 10.51
N ASP A 68 3.60 -7.60 10.17
CA ASP A 68 4.20 -7.52 8.83
C ASP A 68 3.38 -8.38 7.88
N LEU A 69 2.75 -7.73 6.91
CA LEU A 69 1.91 -8.39 5.92
C LEU A 69 2.62 -8.62 4.60
N SER A 70 3.94 -8.37 4.54
CA SER A 70 4.71 -8.43 3.30
C SER A 70 4.70 -9.80 2.63
N HIS A 71 4.55 -10.85 3.42
CA HIS A 71 4.59 -12.23 2.92
C HIS A 71 3.21 -12.85 2.80
N GLU A 72 2.16 -12.07 3.05
CA GLU A 72 0.79 -12.53 2.83
C GLU A 72 0.49 -12.60 1.34
N ARG A 73 -0.42 -13.48 0.96
CA ARG A 73 -0.84 -13.57 -0.44
C ARG A 73 -1.51 -12.27 -0.84
N PRO A 74 -1.21 -11.75 -2.05
CA PRO A 74 -1.82 -10.49 -2.49
C PRO A 74 -3.35 -10.52 -2.56
N ASP A 75 -3.94 -11.69 -2.75
CA ASP A 75 -5.39 -11.85 -2.83
C ASP A 75 -6.03 -12.30 -1.52
N ALA A 76 -5.24 -12.39 -0.44
CA ALA A 76 -5.81 -12.69 0.87
C ALA A 76 -6.55 -11.49 1.42
N PRO A 77 -7.66 -11.69 2.16
CA PRO A 77 -8.40 -10.58 2.76
C PRO A 77 -7.52 -9.81 3.75
N LEU A 78 -7.65 -8.49 3.75
CA LEU A 78 -6.99 -7.66 4.74
C LEU A 78 -7.70 -7.77 6.09
N PRO A 79 -7.00 -7.47 7.19
CA PRO A 79 -7.64 -7.47 8.51
C PRO A 79 -8.85 -6.54 8.55
N ASP A 80 -9.88 -6.91 9.30
CA ASP A 80 -11.10 -6.12 9.41
C ASP A 80 -10.85 -4.70 9.87
N ARG A 81 -9.86 -4.49 10.75
CA ARG A 81 -9.54 -3.16 11.26
C ARG A 81 -8.96 -2.25 10.18
N VAL A 82 -8.30 -2.83 9.18
CA VAL A 82 -7.83 -2.08 8.02
C VAL A 82 -9.00 -1.74 7.12
N VAL A 83 -9.86 -2.70 6.85
CA VAL A 83 -11.03 -2.51 5.98
C VAL A 83 -11.97 -1.44 6.54
N SER A 84 -12.15 -1.41 7.86
CA SER A 84 -13.02 -0.44 8.52
C SER A 84 -12.38 0.95 8.67
N GLY A 85 -11.08 1.06 8.40
CA GLY A 85 -10.37 2.33 8.55
C GLY A 85 -9.87 2.62 9.96
N VAL A 86 -10.05 1.70 10.89
CA VAL A 86 -9.58 1.88 12.27
C VAL A 86 -8.05 1.86 12.32
N GLU A 87 -7.44 0.95 11.55
CA GLU A 87 -5.99 0.86 11.44
C GLU A 87 -5.56 1.14 9.99
N PRO A 88 -4.47 1.87 9.79
CA PRO A 88 -4.00 2.14 8.43
C PRO A 88 -3.24 0.94 7.84
N PHE A 89 -3.22 0.90 6.52
CA PHE A 89 -2.32 0.03 5.78
C PHE A 89 -1.03 0.81 5.54
N LEU A 90 0.07 0.32 6.07
CA LEU A 90 1.34 1.03 6.03
C LEU A 90 2.24 0.47 4.93
N VAL A 91 2.71 1.34 4.06
CA VAL A 91 3.74 1.00 3.09
C VAL A 91 5.04 1.58 3.62
N VAL A 92 5.99 0.71 3.92
CA VAL A 92 7.27 1.10 4.48
C VAL A 92 8.35 0.80 3.46
N GLY A 93 9.12 1.81 3.10
CA GLY A 93 10.22 1.63 2.17
C GLY A 93 11.53 1.72 2.91
N ALA A 94 12.38 0.71 2.74
CA ALA A 94 13.76 0.84 3.15
C ALA A 94 14.43 1.69 2.08
N ILE A 95 14.86 2.88 2.45
CA ILE A 95 15.54 3.75 1.52
C ILE A 95 17.00 3.35 1.50
N ALA A 96 17.39 2.57 0.49
CA ALA A 96 18.76 2.16 0.35
C ALA A 96 19.62 3.40 0.12
N GLY A 97 20.59 3.58 0.98
CA GLY A 97 21.51 4.71 0.86
C GLY A 97 20.91 6.03 1.31
N GLY A 98 19.83 5.97 2.02
CA GLY A 98 19.27 7.22 2.52
C GLY A 98 17.84 7.13 2.82
#